data_fb647d5c459feba00c7444299d071a49
#
_entry.id   fb647d5c459feba00c7444299d071a49
#
_cell.length_a   1.000
_cell.length_b   1.000
_cell.length_c   1.000
_cell.angle_alpha   90.00
_cell.angle_beta   90.00
_cell.angle_gamma   90.00
#
_symmetry.space_group_name_H-M   'P 1'
#
loop_
_entity.id
_entity.type
_entity.pdbx_description
1 polymer ?
#
loop_
_entity_poly.entity_id
_entity_poly.type
_entity_poly.pdbx_seq_one_letter_code
_entity_poly.pdbx_strand_id
1 'polypeptide(L)'
;FKQKTAYEISACLVGSEMCIRDSFLYYNSKGSFQDVAGEYAVQDRFENGRGTALSDLLYRGRLDILSSNWDGMHRAYVLDGDKFKDISTSPYKVPTKIRTVISADFDNDGYDEIFMNNIGEPNKLFKVLEGGVFKEIKMENGLETVGLGTGAAVADVDGDGILELLVSHGESGYQPLTLYKADIKNYNYLRIKPLNQFGAPARGATVIIKSNKRIHSKTIDAGSGYLCQMEPVAHYGIRQGEKDFKVEIKWTDGSIELFDIDELNKTYEFRQKL
;
A
#
# COMPACT_ATOMS: atom_id res chain seq x y z
N PHE A 1 29.15 5.73 10.47
CA PHE A 1 27.76 5.81 9.96
C PHE A 1 27.00 4.60 10.47
N LYS A 2 25.99 4.81 11.34
CA LYS A 2 25.07 3.75 11.72
C LYS A 2 24.12 3.54 10.54
N GLN A 3 24.05 2.33 10.03
CA GLN A 3 23.11 1.93 8.99
C GLN A 3 21.66 2.16 9.53
N LYS A 4 20.90 3.03 8.90
CA LYS A 4 19.50 3.26 9.26
C LYS A 4 18.69 2.01 8.92
N THR A 5 17.91 1.53 9.86
CA THR A 5 17.06 0.34 9.66
C THR A 5 15.81 0.69 8.85
N ALA A 6 15.18 -0.31 8.22
CA ALA A 6 13.89 -0.13 7.53
C ALA A 6 12.80 0.51 8.44
N TYR A 7 12.90 0.33 9.74
CA TYR A 7 12.03 0.97 10.75
C TYR A 7 12.22 2.49 10.80
N GLU A 8 13.48 2.96 10.76
CA GLU A 8 13.76 4.40 10.76
C GLU A 8 13.26 5.09 9.48
N ILE A 9 13.19 4.35 8.37
CA ILE A 9 12.62 4.83 7.10
C ILE A 9 11.09 4.77 7.13
N SER A 10 10.48 3.76 7.75
CA SER A 10 9.01 3.69 7.88
C SER A 10 8.41 4.78 8.77
N ALA A 11 9.23 5.42 9.60
CA ALA A 11 8.84 6.61 10.35
C ALA A 11 8.89 7.91 9.51
N CYS A 12 9.21 7.83 8.22
CA CYS A 12 9.21 8.97 7.31
C CYS A 12 7.80 9.25 6.78
N LEU A 13 7.50 10.52 6.61
CA LEU A 13 6.35 10.97 5.84
C LEU A 13 6.75 11.08 4.38
N VAL A 14 6.01 10.43 3.50
CA VAL A 14 6.13 10.58 2.06
C VAL A 14 4.94 11.37 1.57
N GLY A 15 5.19 12.44 0.84
CA GLY A 15 4.13 13.29 0.33
C GLY A 15 4.49 13.86 -1.04
N SER A 16 3.45 14.17 -1.80
CA SER A 16 3.55 14.92 -3.04
C SER A 16 2.63 16.13 -2.97
N GLU A 17 3.15 17.30 -3.32
CA GLU A 17 2.40 18.55 -3.34
C GLU A 17 1.76 18.80 -4.70
N MET A 18 0.49 19.23 -4.70
CA MET A 18 -0.30 19.41 -5.93
C MET A 18 0.24 20.49 -6.88
N CYS A 19 1.10 21.39 -6.40
CA CYS A 19 1.64 22.52 -7.16
C CYS A 19 3.17 22.60 -7.17
N ILE A 20 3.86 21.72 -6.47
CA ILE A 20 5.32 21.67 -6.40
C ILE A 20 5.78 20.45 -7.19
N ARG A 21 6.68 20.68 -8.14
CA ARG A 21 7.23 19.61 -8.98
C ARG A 21 8.41 18.92 -8.27
N ASP A 22 8.14 18.29 -7.14
CA ASP A 22 9.14 17.52 -6.38
C ASP A 22 8.44 16.55 -5.43
N SER A 23 9.13 15.53 -4.98
CA SER A 23 8.68 14.60 -3.94
C SER A 23 9.55 14.74 -2.70
N PHE A 24 8.92 14.73 -1.53
CA PHE A 24 9.58 14.87 -0.23
C PHE A 24 9.59 13.54 0.51
N LEU A 25 10.68 13.24 1.17
CA LEU A 25 10.82 12.14 2.12
C LEU A 25 11.32 12.69 3.44
N TYR A 26 10.43 12.86 4.40
CA TYR A 26 10.79 13.43 5.68
C TYR A 26 11.24 12.35 6.67
N TYR A 27 12.49 12.45 7.09
CA TYR A 27 13.01 11.69 8.22
C TYR A 27 12.68 12.40 9.52
N ASN A 28 12.04 11.68 10.45
CA ASN A 28 11.71 12.18 11.77
C ASN A 28 12.83 11.79 12.76
N SER A 29 13.53 12.78 13.28
CA SER A 29 14.49 12.62 14.38
C SER A 29 13.94 13.32 15.64
N LYS A 30 13.29 12.55 16.52
CA LYS A 30 12.78 13.04 17.81
C LYS A 30 11.87 14.28 17.68
N GLY A 31 10.98 14.29 16.68
CA GLY A 31 10.05 15.39 16.41
C GLY A 31 10.60 16.48 15.49
N SER A 32 11.85 16.41 15.08
CA SER A 32 12.43 17.27 14.05
C SER A 32 12.41 16.53 12.71
N PHE A 33 11.81 17.17 11.70
CA PHE A 33 11.70 16.60 10.36
C PHE A 33 12.74 17.19 9.42
N GLN A 34 13.43 16.33 8.70
CA GLN A 34 14.40 16.71 7.67
C GLN A 34 14.04 16.05 6.35
N ASP A 35 13.98 16.83 5.27
CA ASP A 35 13.82 16.26 3.94
C ASP A 35 15.10 15.53 3.51
N VAL A 36 14.94 14.25 3.22
CA VAL A 36 16.03 13.35 2.79
C VAL A 36 15.77 12.74 1.41
N ALA A 37 14.78 13.22 0.67
CA ALA A 37 14.40 12.67 -0.62
C ALA A 37 15.58 12.61 -1.61
N GLY A 38 16.42 13.65 -1.63
CA GLY A 38 17.64 13.67 -2.45
C GLY A 38 18.68 12.65 -2.02
N GLU A 39 18.87 12.46 -0.72
CA GLU A 39 19.79 11.49 -0.14
C GLU A 39 19.39 10.06 -0.51
N TYR A 40 18.07 9.79 -0.46
CA TYR A 40 17.50 8.47 -0.71
C TYR A 40 17.08 8.23 -2.17
N ALA A 41 17.35 9.18 -3.09
CA ALA A 41 17.06 9.07 -4.53
C ALA A 41 15.57 8.87 -4.87
N VAL A 42 14.68 9.48 -4.10
CA VAL A 42 13.21 9.50 -4.37
C VAL A 42 12.68 10.86 -4.77
N GLN A 43 13.57 11.85 -5.00
CA GLN A 43 13.16 13.13 -5.60
C GLN A 43 12.70 12.89 -7.03
N ASP A 44 11.41 13.09 -7.29
CA ASP A 44 10.85 12.94 -8.63
C ASP A 44 10.63 14.33 -9.25
N ARG A 45 11.76 15.02 -9.42
CA ARG A 45 11.79 16.39 -9.93
C ARG A 45 11.12 16.49 -11.29
N PHE A 46 10.31 17.51 -11.45
CA PHE A 46 9.57 17.84 -12.68
C PHE A 46 8.30 17.01 -12.92
N GLU A 47 7.97 16.09 -12.05
CA GLU A 47 6.70 15.36 -12.12
C GLU A 47 5.62 16.01 -11.24
N ASN A 48 4.36 15.82 -11.59
CA ASN A 48 3.23 16.34 -10.82
C ASN A 48 2.68 15.24 -9.90
N GLY A 49 3.27 15.05 -8.73
CA GLY A 49 2.86 14.04 -7.77
C GLY A 49 1.39 14.16 -7.35
N ARG A 50 0.73 13.02 -7.15
CA ARG A 50 -0.65 12.91 -6.65
C ARG A 50 -0.74 11.91 -5.52
N GLY A 51 -1.08 10.67 -5.79
CA GLY A 51 -1.19 9.62 -4.79
C GLY A 51 0.14 8.98 -4.46
N THR A 52 0.29 8.61 -3.19
CA THR A 52 1.42 7.82 -2.71
C THR A 52 0.89 6.66 -1.87
N ALA A 53 1.45 5.48 -2.05
CA ALA A 53 1.14 4.32 -1.23
C ALA A 53 2.42 3.56 -0.84
N LEU A 54 2.35 2.84 0.26
CA LEU A 54 3.41 1.94 0.73
C LEU A 54 3.00 0.49 0.47
N SER A 55 3.93 -0.31 -0.02
CA SER A 55 3.73 -1.72 -0.30
C SER A 55 5.05 -2.48 -0.22
N ASP A 56 5.02 -3.74 0.17
CA ASP A 56 6.18 -4.64 0.06
C ASP A 56 6.16 -5.31 -1.32
N LEU A 57 6.56 -4.57 -2.34
CA LEU A 57 6.45 -4.96 -3.76
C LEU A 57 7.22 -6.23 -4.11
N LEU A 58 8.26 -6.54 -3.35
CA LEU A 58 9.15 -7.68 -3.61
C LEU A 58 9.07 -8.76 -2.53
N TYR A 59 8.11 -8.65 -1.61
CA TYR A 59 7.87 -9.63 -0.52
C TYR A 59 9.11 -9.93 0.31
N ARG A 60 9.80 -8.85 0.72
CA ARG A 60 11.06 -8.91 1.48
C ARG A 60 10.90 -8.55 2.96
N GLY A 61 9.66 -8.30 3.41
CA GLY A 61 9.35 -7.87 4.77
C GLY A 61 9.71 -6.41 5.04
N ARG A 62 9.73 -5.57 4.00
CA ARG A 62 9.99 -4.12 4.12
C ARG A 62 9.17 -3.35 3.09
N LEU A 63 8.77 -2.15 3.49
CA LEU A 63 7.93 -1.29 2.66
C LEU A 63 8.76 -0.60 1.57
N ASP A 64 8.19 -0.58 0.40
CA ASP A 64 8.60 0.13 -0.80
C ASP A 64 7.61 1.28 -1.06
N ILE A 65 7.91 2.19 -1.98
CA ILE A 65 7.11 3.40 -2.22
C ILE A 65 6.55 3.37 -3.64
N LEU A 66 5.22 3.49 -3.75
CA LEU A 66 4.53 3.80 -4.99
C LEU A 66 4.26 5.30 -5.05
N SER A 67 4.69 5.97 -6.11
CA SER A 67 4.41 7.38 -6.36
C SER A 67 3.76 7.52 -7.72
N SER A 68 2.60 8.16 -7.74
CA SER A 68 1.84 8.37 -8.96
C SER A 68 1.82 9.84 -9.37
N ASN A 69 2.02 10.09 -10.67
CA ASN A 69 2.22 11.40 -11.24
C ASN A 69 1.12 11.73 -12.27
N TRP A 70 0.56 12.93 -12.20
CA TRP A 70 -0.42 13.43 -13.15
C TRP A 70 0.24 13.79 -14.48
N ASP A 71 -0.20 13.16 -15.57
CA ASP A 71 0.40 13.29 -16.89
C ASP A 71 1.93 13.06 -16.91
N GLY A 72 2.44 12.36 -15.89
CA GLY A 72 3.85 12.07 -15.70
C GLY A 72 4.11 10.59 -15.46
N MET A 73 5.37 10.18 -15.51
CA MET A 73 5.75 8.78 -15.31
C MET A 73 5.51 8.35 -13.88
N HIS A 74 4.78 7.24 -13.68
CA HIS A 74 4.61 6.65 -12.35
C HIS A 74 5.88 5.94 -11.89
N ARG A 75 6.11 5.92 -10.57
CA ARG A 75 7.32 5.37 -9.95
C ARG A 75 6.98 4.27 -8.95
N ALA A 76 7.85 3.28 -8.93
CA ALA A 76 7.84 2.23 -7.92
C ALA A 76 9.26 2.11 -7.37
N TYR A 77 9.47 2.68 -6.20
CA TYR A 77 10.77 2.75 -5.57
C TYR A 77 10.95 1.62 -4.57
N VAL A 78 11.95 0.77 -4.78
CA VAL A 78 12.35 -0.27 -3.84
C VAL A 78 13.67 0.09 -3.17
N LEU A 79 13.76 -0.17 -1.87
CA LEU A 79 15.01 0.08 -1.14
C LEU A 79 16.06 -0.96 -1.55
N ASP A 80 17.17 -0.50 -2.13
CA ASP A 80 18.31 -1.31 -2.54
C ASP A 80 19.58 -0.74 -1.88
N GLY A 81 20.15 -1.48 -0.92
CA GLY A 81 21.17 -0.93 -0.03
C GLY A 81 20.64 0.25 0.79
N ASP A 82 21.28 1.40 0.68
CA ASP A 82 20.96 2.62 1.43
C ASP A 82 20.12 3.63 0.63
N LYS A 83 19.71 3.29 -0.60
CA LYS A 83 18.95 4.17 -1.48
C LYS A 83 17.76 3.44 -2.10
N PHE A 84 16.77 4.22 -2.48
CA PHE A 84 15.70 3.69 -3.31
C PHE A 84 16.11 3.64 -4.78
N LYS A 85 15.64 2.61 -5.47
CA LYS A 85 15.77 2.42 -6.89
C LYS A 85 14.41 2.33 -7.54
N ASP A 86 14.18 3.11 -8.59
CA ASP A 86 12.97 2.99 -9.40
C ASP A 86 13.02 1.69 -10.22
N ILE A 87 12.06 0.79 -9.95
CA ILE A 87 11.87 -0.47 -10.67
C ILE A 87 10.67 -0.41 -11.63
N SER A 88 10.02 0.74 -11.74
CA SER A 88 8.84 0.89 -12.59
C SER A 88 9.18 0.58 -14.06
N THR A 89 8.37 -0.26 -14.69
CA THR A 89 8.47 -0.63 -16.10
C THR A 89 7.14 -0.43 -16.81
N SER A 90 7.14 -0.40 -18.14
CA SER A 90 5.89 -0.46 -18.91
C SER A 90 5.21 -1.83 -18.66
N PRO A 91 3.85 -1.88 -18.48
CA PRO A 91 2.91 -0.77 -18.72
C PRO A 91 2.65 0.15 -17.52
N TYR A 92 3.13 -0.17 -16.31
CA TYR A 92 2.87 0.63 -15.11
C TYR A 92 3.37 2.08 -15.22
N LYS A 93 4.57 2.26 -15.77
CA LYS A 93 5.24 3.58 -15.89
C LYS A 93 4.55 4.57 -16.82
N VAL A 94 3.58 4.13 -17.64
CA VAL A 94 2.93 4.98 -18.66
C VAL A 94 2.12 6.08 -17.99
N PRO A 95 2.32 7.36 -18.35
CA PRO A 95 1.58 8.48 -17.79
C PRO A 95 0.07 8.32 -17.90
N THR A 96 -0.65 8.74 -16.87
CA THR A 96 -2.11 8.84 -16.84
C THR A 96 -2.55 10.04 -16.00
N LYS A 97 -3.83 10.40 -16.10
CA LYS A 97 -4.43 11.43 -15.23
C LYS A 97 -4.85 10.86 -13.88
N ILE A 98 -3.89 10.26 -13.20
CA ILE A 98 -4.14 9.60 -11.92
C ILE A 98 -4.42 10.59 -10.78
N ARG A 99 -5.25 10.14 -9.83
CA ARG A 99 -5.42 10.76 -8.51
C ARG A 99 -4.97 9.84 -7.39
N THR A 100 -5.44 8.62 -7.39
CA THR A 100 -5.20 7.66 -6.29
C THR A 100 -4.44 6.45 -6.77
N VAL A 101 -3.47 6.01 -5.98
CA VAL A 101 -2.82 4.71 -6.09
C VAL A 101 -3.03 3.95 -4.78
N ILE A 102 -3.40 2.67 -4.88
CA ILE A 102 -3.62 1.76 -3.75
C ILE A 102 -2.91 0.46 -4.03
N SER A 103 -2.36 -0.16 -2.98
CA SER A 103 -1.84 -1.53 -3.02
C SER A 103 -2.65 -2.40 -2.06
N ALA A 104 -3.29 -3.46 -2.59
CA ALA A 104 -4.07 -4.41 -1.81
C ALA A 104 -4.19 -5.74 -2.57
N ASP A 105 -4.36 -6.83 -1.83
CA ASP A 105 -4.58 -8.17 -2.39
C ASP A 105 -6.10 -8.38 -2.58
N PHE A 106 -6.59 -8.03 -3.78
CA PHE A 106 -8.03 -8.07 -4.09
C PHE A 106 -8.54 -9.46 -4.44
N ASP A 107 -7.68 -10.35 -4.91
CA ASP A 107 -8.06 -11.72 -5.32
C ASP A 107 -7.60 -12.81 -4.33
N ASN A 108 -7.04 -12.41 -3.18
CA ASN A 108 -6.57 -13.30 -2.11
C ASN A 108 -5.54 -14.35 -2.59
N ASP A 109 -4.78 -14.07 -3.65
CA ASP A 109 -3.74 -14.98 -4.11
C ASP A 109 -2.38 -14.79 -3.44
N GLY A 110 -2.30 -13.82 -2.52
CA GLY A 110 -1.13 -13.50 -1.73
C GLY A 110 -0.13 -12.57 -2.42
N TYR A 111 -0.53 -11.92 -3.50
CA TYR A 111 0.21 -10.85 -4.16
C TYR A 111 -0.66 -9.60 -4.19
N ASP A 112 -0.12 -8.48 -3.74
CA ASP A 112 -0.87 -7.22 -3.78
C ASP A 112 -0.98 -6.74 -5.23
N GLU A 113 -2.20 -6.33 -5.62
CA GLU A 113 -2.45 -5.56 -6.83
C GLU A 113 -2.29 -4.07 -6.54
N ILE A 114 -1.93 -3.32 -7.59
CA ILE A 114 -1.85 -1.86 -7.56
C ILE A 114 -2.99 -1.30 -8.39
N PHE A 115 -3.96 -0.69 -7.72
CA PHE A 115 -5.08 0.00 -8.35
C PHE A 115 -4.74 1.49 -8.57
N MET A 116 -5.06 1.99 -9.76
CA MET A 116 -4.86 3.38 -10.16
C MET A 116 -6.20 3.99 -10.58
N ASN A 117 -6.67 4.98 -9.81
CA ASN A 117 -7.91 5.71 -10.10
C ASN A 117 -7.60 6.95 -10.94
N ASN A 118 -8.12 6.98 -12.16
CA ASN A 118 -7.85 8.01 -13.16
C ASN A 118 -9.07 8.91 -13.39
N ILE A 119 -8.83 10.14 -13.90
CA ILE A 119 -9.88 11.08 -14.30
C ILE A 119 -9.97 11.13 -15.81
N GLY A 120 -11.14 10.78 -16.34
CA GLY A 120 -11.44 10.85 -17.78
C GLY A 120 -10.63 9.88 -18.64
N GLU A 121 -9.99 8.92 -18.00
CA GLU A 121 -9.23 7.83 -18.60
C GLU A 121 -9.56 6.53 -17.86
N PRO A 122 -9.37 5.34 -18.48
CA PRO A 122 -9.60 4.07 -17.81
C PRO A 122 -8.78 3.93 -16.55
N ASN A 123 -9.40 3.43 -15.47
CA ASN A 123 -8.69 2.94 -14.30
C ASN A 123 -7.78 1.78 -14.69
N LYS A 124 -6.73 1.56 -13.92
CA LYS A 124 -5.78 0.48 -14.18
C LYS A 124 -5.56 -0.36 -12.93
N LEU A 125 -5.31 -1.63 -13.15
CA LEU A 125 -4.94 -2.58 -12.11
C LEU A 125 -3.68 -3.34 -12.57
N PHE A 126 -2.70 -3.42 -11.70
CA PHE A 126 -1.45 -4.13 -11.97
C PHE A 126 -1.17 -5.14 -10.87
N LYS A 127 -0.66 -6.29 -11.24
CA LYS A 127 -0.03 -7.23 -10.32
C LYS A 127 1.48 -7.13 -10.43
N VAL A 128 2.17 -7.11 -9.29
CA VAL A 128 3.62 -7.19 -9.24
C VAL A 128 4.01 -8.64 -9.06
N LEU A 129 4.58 -9.22 -10.11
CA LEU A 129 5.07 -10.59 -10.11
C LEU A 129 6.47 -10.66 -9.47
N GLU A 130 6.92 -11.88 -9.17
CA GLU A 130 8.28 -12.12 -8.69
C GLU A 130 9.32 -11.43 -9.58
N GLY A 131 10.32 -10.82 -8.93
CA GLY A 131 11.33 -10.03 -9.63
C GLY A 131 10.91 -8.59 -9.98
N GLY A 132 9.73 -8.13 -9.56
CA GLY A 132 9.29 -6.74 -9.76
C GLY A 132 8.74 -6.45 -11.15
N VAL A 133 8.20 -7.46 -11.83
CA VAL A 133 7.58 -7.29 -13.15
C VAL A 133 6.13 -6.86 -12.99
N PHE A 134 5.77 -5.71 -13.56
CA PHE A 134 4.40 -5.19 -13.56
C PHE A 134 3.58 -5.78 -14.71
N LYS A 135 2.47 -6.43 -14.37
CA LYS A 135 1.52 -6.99 -15.33
C LYS A 135 0.16 -6.33 -15.16
N GLU A 136 -0.35 -5.71 -16.22
CA GLU A 136 -1.70 -5.14 -16.22
C GLU A 136 -2.76 -6.24 -16.20
N ILE A 137 -3.78 -6.06 -15.35
CA ILE A 137 -4.93 -6.96 -15.21
C ILE A 137 -6.17 -6.23 -15.73
N LYS A 138 -7.02 -6.95 -16.47
CA LYS A 138 -8.32 -6.41 -16.91
C LYS A 138 -9.32 -6.39 -15.77
N MET A 139 -9.97 -5.25 -15.57
CA MET A 139 -10.95 -5.04 -14.49
C MET A 139 -12.42 -5.02 -14.97
N GLU A 140 -12.71 -5.33 -16.21
CA GLU A 140 -14.08 -5.26 -16.75
C GLU A 140 -14.80 -3.94 -16.34
N ASN A 141 -15.80 -4.02 -15.45
CA ASN A 141 -16.58 -2.85 -15.00
C ASN A 141 -15.75 -1.82 -14.22
N GLY A 142 -14.68 -2.23 -13.55
CA GLY A 142 -13.79 -1.36 -12.80
C GLY A 142 -12.94 -0.42 -13.65
N LEU A 143 -12.93 -0.58 -14.98
CA LEU A 143 -12.22 0.32 -15.90
C LEU A 143 -12.75 1.75 -15.85
N GLU A 144 -14.07 1.96 -15.73
CA GLU A 144 -14.69 3.28 -15.64
C GLU A 144 -14.15 4.28 -16.68
N THR A 145 -14.20 3.92 -17.96
CA THR A 145 -13.51 4.63 -19.07
C THR A 145 -13.79 6.12 -19.19
N VAL A 146 -14.87 6.59 -18.58
CA VAL A 146 -15.28 8.02 -18.52
C VAL A 146 -15.41 8.48 -17.06
N GLY A 147 -14.85 7.74 -16.12
CA GLY A 147 -14.89 8.04 -14.70
C GLY A 147 -14.17 9.34 -14.36
N LEU A 148 -14.75 10.14 -13.47
CA LEU A 148 -14.10 11.32 -12.88
C LEU A 148 -13.51 10.93 -11.52
N GLY A 149 -12.73 9.85 -11.50
CA GLY A 149 -12.19 9.25 -10.30
C GLY A 149 -11.31 10.21 -9.50
N THR A 150 -11.56 10.29 -8.19
CA THR A 150 -10.75 11.11 -7.27
C THR A 150 -10.09 10.27 -6.23
N GLY A 151 -10.85 9.81 -5.22
CA GLY A 151 -10.36 8.96 -4.16
C GLY A 151 -10.77 7.50 -4.33
N ALA A 152 -10.09 6.61 -3.63
CA ALA A 152 -10.52 5.24 -3.46
C ALA A 152 -10.07 4.70 -2.10
N ALA A 153 -10.83 3.80 -1.52
CA ALA A 153 -10.54 3.16 -0.26
C ALA A 153 -10.82 1.66 -0.32
N VAL A 154 -10.16 0.90 0.52
CA VAL A 154 -10.25 -0.56 0.56
C VAL A 154 -10.61 -1.01 1.97
N ALA A 155 -11.58 -1.89 2.07
CA ALA A 155 -11.97 -2.56 3.31
C ALA A 155 -12.69 -3.88 2.99
N ASP A 156 -12.71 -4.79 3.94
CA ASP A 156 -13.61 -5.94 3.96
C ASP A 156 -14.91 -5.50 4.66
N VAL A 157 -15.88 -5.04 3.87
CA VAL A 157 -17.08 -4.36 4.35
C VAL A 157 -18.13 -5.34 4.88
N ASP A 158 -18.24 -6.51 4.29
CA ASP A 158 -19.20 -7.54 4.67
C ASP A 158 -18.61 -8.66 5.55
N GLY A 159 -17.31 -8.64 5.79
CA GLY A 159 -16.62 -9.54 6.71
C GLY A 159 -16.35 -10.93 6.15
N ASP A 160 -16.38 -11.11 4.84
CA ASP A 160 -16.12 -12.42 4.21
C ASP A 160 -14.64 -12.65 3.86
N GLY A 161 -13.79 -11.65 4.08
CA GLY A 161 -12.35 -11.73 3.84
C GLY A 161 -11.95 -11.47 2.39
N ILE A 162 -12.84 -10.96 1.55
CA ILE A 162 -12.50 -10.37 0.26
C ILE A 162 -12.56 -8.86 0.41
N LEU A 163 -11.53 -8.18 -0.06
CA LEU A 163 -11.48 -6.73 0.01
C LEU A 163 -12.38 -6.08 -1.04
N GLU A 164 -13.27 -5.20 -0.61
CA GLU A 164 -13.99 -4.30 -1.51
C GLU A 164 -13.20 -3.03 -1.79
N LEU A 165 -13.33 -2.54 -3.02
CA LEU A 165 -12.79 -1.28 -3.49
C LEU A 165 -13.91 -0.26 -3.65
N LEU A 166 -13.94 0.75 -2.78
CA LEU A 166 -14.81 1.91 -2.91
C LEU A 166 -14.10 2.97 -3.74
N VAL A 167 -14.73 3.40 -4.84
CA VAL A 167 -14.23 4.45 -5.73
C VAL A 167 -15.12 5.67 -5.61
N SER A 168 -14.52 6.83 -5.35
CA SER A 168 -15.20 8.12 -5.34
C SER A 168 -14.92 8.92 -6.59
N HIS A 169 -15.92 9.72 -6.99
CA HIS A 169 -15.92 10.55 -8.18
C HIS A 169 -16.38 11.97 -7.84
N GLY A 170 -16.25 12.90 -8.75
CA GLY A 170 -16.96 14.16 -8.67
C GLY A 170 -16.13 15.41 -8.58
N GLU A 171 -14.84 15.39 -8.89
CA GLU A 171 -14.03 16.64 -8.92
C GLU A 171 -14.58 17.66 -9.92
N SER A 172 -15.16 17.21 -11.05
CA SER A 172 -15.66 18.05 -12.13
C SER A 172 -17.09 17.73 -12.59
N GLY A 173 -17.81 16.87 -11.88
CA GLY A 173 -19.17 16.47 -12.23
C GLY A 173 -19.77 15.48 -11.26
N TYR A 174 -21.08 15.28 -11.34
CA TYR A 174 -21.78 14.30 -10.52
C TYR A 174 -21.62 12.90 -11.10
N GLN A 175 -21.03 12.00 -10.28
CA GLN A 175 -21.02 10.57 -10.53
C GLN A 175 -21.26 9.82 -9.21
N PRO A 176 -21.91 8.65 -9.23
CA PRO A 176 -22.15 7.88 -8.01
C PRO A 176 -20.86 7.33 -7.42
N LEU A 177 -20.87 7.04 -6.13
CA LEU A 177 -19.88 6.17 -5.52
C LEU A 177 -20.05 4.76 -6.08
N THR A 178 -18.95 4.08 -6.34
CA THR A 178 -18.97 2.71 -6.84
C THR A 178 -18.23 1.80 -5.87
N LEU A 179 -18.83 0.66 -5.55
CA LEU A 179 -18.22 -0.38 -4.73
C LEU A 179 -17.98 -1.63 -5.60
N TYR A 180 -16.73 -2.04 -5.71
CA TYR A 180 -16.31 -3.22 -6.46
C TYR A 180 -15.87 -4.32 -5.51
N LYS A 181 -16.17 -5.56 -5.85
CA LYS A 181 -15.71 -6.77 -5.19
C LYS A 181 -15.25 -7.78 -6.22
N ALA A 182 -14.15 -8.47 -5.96
CA ALA A 182 -13.69 -9.55 -6.82
C ALA A 182 -14.61 -10.78 -6.68
N ASP A 183 -14.98 -11.39 -7.80
CA ASP A 183 -15.70 -12.69 -7.79
C ASP A 183 -14.68 -13.82 -7.75
N ILE A 184 -14.27 -14.19 -6.54
CA ILE A 184 -13.27 -15.24 -6.29
C ILE A 184 -13.85 -16.39 -5.47
N LYS A 185 -13.29 -17.59 -5.65
CA LYS A 185 -13.69 -18.79 -4.93
C LYS A 185 -12.47 -19.55 -4.43
N ASN A 186 -12.65 -20.31 -3.34
CA ASN A 186 -11.61 -21.18 -2.77
C ASN A 186 -10.34 -20.41 -2.35
N TYR A 187 -10.52 -19.29 -1.68
CA TYR A 187 -9.45 -18.46 -1.13
C TYR A 187 -9.26 -18.70 0.36
N ASN A 188 -8.09 -18.32 0.86
CA ASN A 188 -7.82 -18.18 2.28
C ASN A 188 -7.18 -16.82 2.53
N TYR A 189 -7.40 -16.30 3.72
CA TYR A 189 -6.88 -15.01 4.13
C TYR A 189 -6.43 -15.00 5.59
N LEU A 190 -5.67 -13.98 5.93
CA LEU A 190 -5.29 -13.65 7.29
C LEU A 190 -5.42 -12.13 7.47
N ARG A 191 -6.15 -11.70 8.49
CA ARG A 191 -6.34 -10.28 8.79
C ARG A 191 -5.81 -9.98 10.19
N ILE A 192 -4.95 -8.97 10.29
CA ILE A 192 -4.32 -8.55 11.54
C ILE A 192 -4.72 -7.12 11.84
N LYS A 193 -5.38 -6.92 12.97
CA LYS A 193 -5.82 -5.60 13.47
C LYS A 193 -5.01 -5.25 14.71
N PRO A 194 -3.90 -4.53 14.59
CA PRO A 194 -3.12 -4.11 15.73
C PRO A 194 -3.81 -2.94 16.44
N LEU A 195 -3.91 -3.04 17.74
CA LEU A 195 -4.47 -2.03 18.64
C LEU A 195 -3.37 -1.51 19.56
N ASN A 196 -3.32 -0.22 19.78
CA ASN A 196 -2.41 0.36 20.76
C ASN A 196 -2.83 -0.03 22.19
N GLN A 197 -2.04 0.33 23.18
CA GLN A 197 -2.31 0.05 24.59
C GLN A 197 -3.67 0.54 25.12
N PHE A 198 -4.29 1.52 24.44
CA PHE A 198 -5.61 2.07 24.79
C PHE A 198 -6.76 1.43 24.01
N GLY A 199 -6.47 0.49 23.09
CA GLY A 199 -7.46 -0.20 22.28
C GLY A 199 -7.89 0.54 21.02
N ALA A 200 -7.23 1.62 20.65
CA ALA A 200 -7.42 2.29 19.36
C ALA A 200 -6.54 1.64 18.28
N PRO A 201 -6.90 1.74 16.98
CA PRO A 201 -6.05 1.27 15.88
C PRO A 201 -4.62 1.81 15.99
N ALA A 202 -3.64 0.94 15.91
CA ALA A 202 -2.22 1.28 16.05
C ALA A 202 -1.68 1.86 14.74
N ARG A 203 -2.13 3.05 14.35
CA ARG A 203 -1.66 3.72 13.12
C ARG A 203 -0.18 4.00 13.20
N GLY A 204 0.54 3.68 12.11
CA GLY A 204 1.99 3.70 12.04
C GLY A 204 2.65 2.37 12.42
N ALA A 205 1.92 1.43 13.01
CA ALA A 205 2.45 0.09 13.23
C ALA A 205 2.70 -0.64 11.90
N THR A 206 3.74 -1.45 11.87
CA THR A 206 4.04 -2.33 10.74
C THR A 206 3.77 -3.77 11.14
N VAL A 207 2.96 -4.46 10.35
CA VAL A 207 2.65 -5.88 10.50
C VAL A 207 3.43 -6.66 9.46
N ILE A 208 4.11 -7.72 9.87
CA ILE A 208 4.91 -8.56 8.98
C ILE A 208 4.47 -10.00 9.19
N ILE A 209 3.95 -10.64 8.16
CA ILE A 209 3.78 -12.10 8.17
C ILE A 209 5.04 -12.80 7.67
N LYS A 210 5.36 -13.91 8.29
CA LYS A 210 6.42 -14.83 7.89
C LYS A 210 5.81 -16.21 7.73
N SER A 211 6.08 -16.86 6.61
CA SER A 211 5.60 -18.19 6.29
C SER A 211 6.72 -19.03 5.67
N ASN A 212 6.40 -20.29 5.31
CA ASN A 212 7.33 -21.11 4.54
C ASN A 212 7.57 -20.62 3.10
N LYS A 213 6.82 -19.60 2.61
CA LYS A 213 6.91 -19.13 1.21
C LYS A 213 7.34 -17.68 1.06
N ARG A 214 7.06 -16.82 2.05
CA ARG A 214 7.34 -15.38 1.94
C ARG A 214 7.51 -14.69 3.28
N ILE A 215 8.05 -13.49 3.20
CA ILE A 215 7.91 -12.45 4.23
C ILE A 215 7.15 -11.31 3.57
N HIS A 216 6.07 -10.83 4.20
CA HIS A 216 5.27 -9.77 3.61
C HIS A 216 4.91 -8.73 4.68
N SER A 217 5.22 -7.48 4.40
CA SER A 217 5.05 -6.35 5.31
C SER A 217 3.90 -5.45 4.86
N LYS A 218 3.04 -5.06 5.78
CA LYS A 218 2.02 -4.02 5.58
C LYS A 218 2.08 -3.01 6.72
N THR A 219 1.74 -1.75 6.44
CA THR A 219 1.62 -0.71 7.46
C THR A 219 0.16 -0.38 7.73
N ILE A 220 -0.14 -0.07 8.99
CA ILE A 220 -1.44 0.51 9.37
C ILE A 220 -1.32 2.01 9.18
N ASP A 221 -1.63 2.46 7.98
CA ASP A 221 -1.45 3.86 7.61
C ASP A 221 -2.54 4.79 8.17
N ALA A 222 -2.30 6.07 8.12
CA ALA A 222 -3.25 7.11 8.49
C ALA A 222 -3.97 7.71 7.27
N GLY A 223 -3.57 7.28 6.05
CA GLY A 223 -4.15 7.68 4.79
C GLY A 223 -3.22 7.32 3.65
N SER A 224 -3.74 6.67 2.62
CA SER A 224 -3.05 6.27 1.39
C SER A 224 -3.77 6.82 0.16
N GLY A 225 -3.07 6.89 -0.97
CA GLY A 225 -3.64 7.39 -2.20
C GLY A 225 -3.86 8.90 -2.17
N TYR A 226 -5.05 9.35 -2.57
CA TYR A 226 -5.45 10.75 -2.64
C TYR A 226 -6.73 10.98 -1.83
N LEU A 227 -6.63 11.73 -0.72
CA LEU A 227 -7.75 12.08 0.18
C LEU A 227 -8.52 10.86 0.71
N CYS A 228 -7.83 9.74 0.96
CA CYS A 228 -8.45 8.49 1.35
C CYS A 228 -7.86 7.94 2.64
N GLN A 229 -8.57 7.00 3.23
CA GLN A 229 -8.12 6.25 4.39
C GLN A 229 -8.63 4.82 4.28
N MET A 230 -7.73 3.86 4.41
CA MET A 230 -8.06 2.43 4.42
C MET A 230 -8.54 2.00 5.79
N GLU A 231 -9.18 0.84 5.87
CA GLU A 231 -9.42 0.21 7.17
C GLU A 231 -8.08 -0.07 7.89
N PRO A 232 -8.03 0.05 9.21
CA PRO A 232 -6.79 -0.12 9.97
C PRO A 232 -6.47 -1.60 10.24
N VAL A 233 -6.45 -2.41 9.18
CA VAL A 233 -6.23 -3.85 9.20
C VAL A 233 -5.19 -4.22 8.14
N ALA A 234 -4.19 -5.00 8.52
CA ALA A 234 -3.28 -5.61 7.56
C ALA A 234 -3.91 -6.90 7.04
N HIS A 235 -4.33 -6.88 5.79
CA HIS A 235 -4.95 -7.99 5.10
C HIS A 235 -3.95 -8.72 4.21
N TYR A 236 -3.97 -10.04 4.24
CA TYR A 236 -3.10 -10.92 3.45
C TYR A 236 -3.92 -12.07 2.87
N GLY A 237 -4.01 -12.17 1.57
CA GLY A 237 -4.39 -13.41 0.90
C GLY A 237 -3.32 -14.48 1.09
N ILE A 238 -3.70 -15.74 1.02
CA ILE A 238 -2.81 -16.87 1.34
C ILE A 238 -2.55 -17.68 0.08
N ARG A 239 -1.28 -17.79 -0.29
CA ARG A 239 -0.82 -18.55 -1.45
C ARG A 239 -1.08 -20.04 -1.26
N GLN A 240 -1.37 -20.75 -2.35
CA GLN A 240 -1.59 -22.20 -2.29
C GLN A 240 -0.40 -22.92 -1.64
N GLY A 241 -0.68 -23.72 -0.59
CA GLY A 241 0.33 -24.48 0.15
C GLY A 241 1.23 -23.63 1.05
N GLU A 242 0.87 -22.38 1.32
CA GLU A 242 1.50 -21.52 2.31
C GLU A 242 1.06 -21.92 3.72
N LYS A 243 2.00 -22.00 4.67
CA LYS A 243 1.80 -22.47 6.03
C LYS A 243 2.88 -21.96 6.97
N ASP A 244 2.79 -22.36 8.25
CA ASP A 244 3.76 -22.01 9.29
C ASP A 244 3.83 -20.50 9.54
N PHE A 245 2.65 -19.86 9.70
CA PHE A 245 2.53 -18.42 9.82
C PHE A 245 2.98 -17.92 11.19
N LYS A 246 3.81 -16.89 11.16
CA LYS A 246 4.14 -16.03 12.29
C LYS A 246 3.87 -14.58 11.94
N VAL A 247 3.35 -13.83 12.90
CA VAL A 247 3.14 -12.40 12.79
C VAL A 247 4.12 -11.67 13.69
N GLU A 248 4.82 -10.71 13.10
CA GLU A 248 5.64 -9.74 13.83
C GLU A 248 4.95 -8.38 13.72
N ILE A 249 4.68 -7.74 14.85
CA ILE A 249 4.16 -6.38 14.89
C ILE A 249 5.24 -5.46 15.45
N LYS A 250 5.62 -4.47 14.64
CA LYS A 250 6.49 -3.36 15.05
C LYS A 250 5.61 -2.18 15.41
N TRP A 251 5.59 -1.87 16.70
CA TRP A 251 4.78 -0.78 17.23
C TRP A 251 5.44 0.57 17.02
N THR A 252 4.67 1.64 17.13
CA THR A 252 5.16 3.03 16.89
C THR A 252 6.17 3.53 17.91
N ASP A 253 6.26 2.90 19.08
CA ASP A 253 7.29 3.20 20.09
C ASP A 253 8.61 2.45 19.84
N GLY A 254 8.66 1.61 18.80
CA GLY A 254 9.81 0.81 18.43
C GLY A 254 9.84 -0.58 19.07
N SER A 255 8.90 -0.92 19.92
CA SER A 255 8.79 -2.27 20.47
C SER A 255 8.32 -3.26 19.39
N ILE A 256 8.69 -4.53 19.54
CA ILE A 256 8.36 -5.61 18.60
C ILE A 256 7.75 -6.75 19.38
N GLU A 257 6.61 -7.24 18.92
CA GLU A 257 5.97 -8.43 19.44
C GLU A 257 5.78 -9.48 18.35
N LEU A 258 5.86 -10.76 18.75
CA LEU A 258 5.71 -11.92 17.87
C LEU A 258 4.50 -12.73 18.31
N PHE A 259 3.72 -13.19 17.34
CA PHE A 259 2.52 -13.99 17.55
C PHE A 259 2.52 -15.19 16.59
N ASP A 260 2.14 -16.35 17.10
CA ASP A 260 1.87 -17.53 16.29
C ASP A 260 0.41 -17.49 15.80
N ILE A 261 0.18 -17.97 14.59
CA ILE A 261 -1.14 -18.05 13.97
C ILE A 261 -1.54 -19.50 13.84
N ASP A 262 -2.68 -19.86 14.40
CA ASP A 262 -3.22 -21.21 14.45
C ASP A 262 -4.31 -21.47 13.39
N GLU A 263 -5.05 -20.45 12.97
CA GLU A 263 -6.16 -20.56 12.04
C GLU A 263 -6.09 -19.51 10.93
N LEU A 264 -6.53 -19.88 9.75
CA LEU A 264 -6.77 -18.93 8.62
C LEU A 264 -8.23 -18.50 8.60
N ASN A 265 -8.55 -17.58 7.67
CA ASN A 265 -9.90 -17.05 7.43
C ASN A 265 -10.49 -16.37 8.66
N LYS A 266 -9.65 -15.57 9.33
CA LYS A 266 -9.96 -14.94 10.61
C LYS A 266 -9.25 -13.59 10.74
N THR A 267 -9.87 -12.70 11.49
CA THR A 267 -9.27 -11.43 11.93
C THR A 267 -8.75 -11.60 13.35
N TYR A 268 -7.45 -11.39 13.54
CA TYR A 268 -6.80 -11.36 14.86
C TYR A 268 -6.65 -9.92 15.33
N GLU A 269 -7.10 -9.64 16.55
CA GLU A 269 -6.83 -8.39 17.24
C GLU A 269 -5.66 -8.57 18.20
N PHE A 270 -4.57 -7.85 17.98
CA PHE A 270 -3.43 -7.86 18.89
C PHE A 270 -3.28 -6.48 19.54
N ARG A 271 -3.27 -6.46 20.86
CA ARG A 271 -3.10 -5.24 21.62
C ARG A 271 -1.67 -5.13 22.13
N GLN A 272 -1.06 -3.94 21.90
CA GLN A 272 0.26 -3.61 22.42
C GLN A 272 0.28 -3.77 23.95
N LYS A 273 1.27 -4.50 24.47
CA LYS A 273 1.51 -4.63 25.91
C LYS A 273 2.08 -3.33 26.47
N LEU A 274 1.78 -3.08 27.75
CA LEU A 274 2.34 -1.95 28.50
C LEU A 274 3.81 -2.15 28.80
#